data_645afe11262cedfcb23931d601fae143
#
_entry.id   645afe11262cedfcb23931d601fae143
#
_cell.length_a   1.000
_cell.length_b   1.000
_cell.length_c   1.000
_cell.angle_alpha   90.00
_cell.angle_beta   90.00
_cell.angle_gamma   90.00
#
_symmetry.space_group_name_H-M   'P 1'
#
loop_
_entity.id
_entity.type
_entity.pdbx_description
1 polymer ?
#
loop_
_entity_poly.entity_id
_entity_poly.type
_entity_poly.pdbx_seq_one_letter_code
_entity_poly.pdbx_strand_id
1 'polypeptide(L)'
;MLSLENKTFTWSKDKNRDNIKNHRLSFREAAPVFLDPYLVVLHDQAHSTMEETRWKGIGVLHNDLLLSIIFSEEKEDVIRLISAREATKKEKEDYRENINRIFGTQ
;
A
#
# COMPACT_ATOMS: atom_id res chain seq x y z
N MET A 1 -3.17 4.62 15.48
CA MET A 1 -4.24 4.92 14.51
C MET A 1 -3.97 6.27 13.86
N LEU A 2 -4.25 6.36 12.58
CA LEU A 2 -3.99 7.55 11.79
C LEU A 2 -5.17 7.80 10.86
N SER A 3 -5.61 9.05 10.74
CA SER A 3 -6.67 9.42 9.80
C SER A 3 -6.12 10.33 8.71
N LEU A 4 -6.37 9.97 7.46
CA LEU A 4 -6.01 10.77 6.29
C LEU A 4 -7.25 10.88 5.42
N GLU A 5 -7.70 12.11 5.16
CA GLU A 5 -8.95 12.39 4.44
C GLU A 5 -10.09 11.61 5.09
N ASN A 6 -10.75 10.72 4.34
CA ASN A 6 -11.89 9.95 4.83
C ASN A 6 -11.53 8.54 5.27
N LYS A 7 -10.22 8.22 5.35
CA LYS A 7 -9.80 6.87 5.69
C LYS A 7 -9.07 6.84 7.02
N THR A 8 -9.32 5.77 7.78
CA THR A 8 -8.63 5.51 9.03
C THR A 8 -7.69 4.33 8.83
N PHE A 9 -6.46 4.47 9.28
CA PHE A 9 -5.43 3.44 9.13
C PHE A 9 -5.10 2.88 10.51
N THR A 10 -5.08 1.55 10.59
CA THR A 10 -4.75 0.83 11.81
C THR A 10 -3.57 -0.11 11.52
N TRP A 11 -2.91 -0.54 12.57
CA TRP A 11 -1.82 -1.52 12.46
C TRP A 11 -1.45 -2.08 13.81
N SER A 12 -0.76 -3.22 13.78
CA SER A 12 -0.18 -3.83 14.96
C SER A 12 1.15 -3.13 15.30
N LYS A 13 1.35 -2.83 16.58
CA LYS A 13 2.62 -2.24 17.03
C LYS A 13 3.80 -3.14 16.69
N ASP A 14 3.62 -4.46 16.84
CA ASP A 14 4.68 -5.42 16.56
C ASP A 14 5.02 -5.44 15.06
N LYS A 15 4.00 -5.45 14.20
CA LYS A 15 4.24 -5.41 12.74
C LYS A 15 4.89 -4.12 12.32
N ASN A 16 4.50 -3.00 12.92
CA ASN A 16 5.11 -1.71 12.61
C ASN A 16 6.59 -1.70 13.00
N ARG A 17 6.92 -2.20 14.19
CA ARG A 17 8.30 -2.30 14.63
C ARG A 17 9.13 -3.17 13.69
N ASP A 18 8.59 -4.33 13.31
CA ASP A 18 9.28 -5.23 12.39
C ASP A 18 9.45 -4.60 11.01
N ASN A 19 8.48 -3.84 10.56
CA ASN A 19 8.56 -3.16 9.27
C ASN A 19 9.66 -2.10 9.27
N ILE A 20 9.76 -1.34 10.35
CA ILE A 20 10.83 -0.35 10.50
C ILE A 20 12.19 -1.04 10.48
N LYS A 21 12.32 -2.15 11.23
CA LYS A 21 13.56 -2.91 11.31
C LYS A 21 13.97 -3.47 9.94
N ASN A 22 13.03 -4.02 9.20
CA ASN A 22 13.30 -4.74 7.94
C ASN A 22 13.35 -3.83 6.72
N HIS A 23 12.60 -2.73 6.74
CA HIS A 23 12.44 -1.88 5.55
C HIS A 23 12.69 -0.40 5.82
N ARG A 24 13.01 -0.04 7.07
CA ARG A 24 13.29 1.34 7.50
C ARG A 24 12.13 2.28 7.19
N LEU A 25 10.92 1.78 7.30
CA LEU A 25 9.72 2.50 6.95
C LEU A 25 8.63 2.19 7.98
N SER A 26 8.09 3.22 8.62
CA SER A 26 6.97 3.05 9.52
C SER A 26 5.66 3.04 8.73
N PHE A 27 4.63 2.47 9.30
CA PHE A 27 3.31 2.49 8.65
C PHE A 27 2.74 3.92 8.59
N ARG A 28 3.06 4.75 9.58
CA ARG A 28 2.65 6.15 9.56
C ARG A 28 3.27 6.89 8.38
N GLU A 29 4.54 6.62 8.10
CA GLU A 29 5.22 7.21 6.95
C GLU A 29 4.68 6.68 5.61
N ALA A 30 4.24 5.43 5.58
CA ALA A 30 3.78 4.78 4.35
C ALA A 30 2.32 5.11 4.00
N ALA A 31 1.48 5.36 5.00
CA ALA A 31 0.04 5.54 4.80
C ALA A 31 -0.33 6.58 3.74
N PRO A 32 0.40 7.72 3.58
CA PRO A 32 0.04 8.71 2.56
C PRO A 32 0.07 8.20 1.12
N VAL A 33 0.66 7.03 0.86
CA VAL A 33 0.60 6.40 -0.47
C VAL A 33 -0.86 6.24 -0.92
N PHE A 34 -1.79 6.04 0.01
CA PHE A 34 -3.21 5.89 -0.31
C PHE A 34 -3.84 7.18 -0.84
N LEU A 35 -3.13 8.31 -0.79
CA LEU A 35 -3.57 9.57 -1.39
C LEU A 35 -3.17 9.69 -2.86
N ASP A 36 -2.35 8.76 -3.36
CA ASP A 36 -1.95 8.74 -4.75
C ASP A 36 -3.15 8.39 -5.63
N PRO A 37 -3.59 9.30 -6.52
CA PRO A 37 -4.76 9.02 -7.36
C PRO A 37 -4.52 7.90 -8.37
N TYR A 38 -3.27 7.49 -8.58
CA TYR A 38 -2.91 6.42 -9.51
C TYR A 38 -2.52 5.13 -8.80
N LEU A 39 -2.86 5.01 -7.52
CA LEU A 39 -2.61 3.81 -6.75
C LEU A 39 -3.15 2.58 -7.48
N VAL A 40 -2.28 1.57 -7.64
CA VAL A 40 -2.68 0.28 -8.20
C VAL A 40 -3.02 -0.64 -7.05
N VAL A 41 -4.22 -1.25 -7.08
CA VAL A 41 -4.63 -2.20 -6.04
C VAL A 41 -4.82 -3.56 -6.68
N LEU A 42 -4.08 -4.54 -6.20
CA LEU A 42 -4.11 -5.90 -6.70
C LEU A 42 -4.48 -6.84 -5.56
N HIS A 43 -5.24 -7.90 -5.89
CA HIS A 43 -5.55 -8.94 -4.92
C HIS A 43 -4.28 -9.71 -4.56
N ASP A 44 -3.99 -9.82 -3.28
CA ASP A 44 -2.83 -10.62 -2.81
C ASP A 44 -3.33 -12.01 -2.45
N GLN A 45 -3.44 -12.86 -3.45
CA GLN A 45 -3.96 -14.21 -3.27
C GLN A 45 -3.07 -15.05 -2.37
N ALA A 46 -1.77 -14.86 -2.46
CA ALA A 46 -0.80 -15.67 -1.70
C ALA A 46 -0.92 -15.46 -0.19
N HIS A 47 -1.35 -14.27 0.24
CA HIS A 47 -1.42 -13.93 1.66
C HIS A 47 -2.86 -13.77 2.16
N SER A 48 -3.84 -13.98 1.30
CA SER A 48 -5.25 -13.95 1.71
C SER A 48 -5.64 -15.28 2.35
N THR A 49 -6.58 -15.23 3.29
CA THR A 49 -7.17 -16.41 3.91
C THR A 49 -8.68 -16.36 3.73
N MET A 50 -9.38 -17.38 4.20
CA MET A 50 -10.84 -17.37 4.15
C MET A 50 -11.45 -16.31 5.06
N GLU A 51 -10.73 -15.95 6.13
CA GLU A 51 -11.18 -14.95 7.09
C GLU A 51 -10.78 -13.54 6.72
N GLU A 52 -9.70 -13.38 5.90
CA GLU A 52 -9.16 -12.06 5.61
C GLU A 52 -8.67 -11.99 4.17
N THR A 53 -9.23 -11.07 3.41
CA THR A 53 -8.73 -10.75 2.08
C THR A 53 -7.63 -9.71 2.20
N ARG A 54 -6.49 -10.00 1.60
CA ARG A 54 -5.36 -9.07 1.56
C ARG A 54 -5.17 -8.51 0.17
N TRP A 55 -4.76 -7.26 0.14
CA TRP A 55 -4.54 -6.51 -1.09
C TRP A 55 -3.13 -5.96 -1.11
N LYS A 56 -2.62 -5.74 -2.31
CA LYS A 56 -1.36 -5.06 -2.51
C LYS A 56 -1.63 -3.72 -3.18
N GLY A 57 -1.20 -2.64 -2.54
CA GLY A 57 -1.26 -1.30 -3.13
C GLY A 57 0.12 -0.88 -3.59
N ILE A 58 0.22 -0.40 -4.81
CA ILE A 58 1.47 0.13 -5.35
C ILE A 58 1.23 1.60 -5.66
N GLY A 59 1.97 2.48 -5.04
CA GLY A 59 1.76 3.91 -5.23
C GLY A 59 2.98 4.72 -4.85
N VAL A 60 2.91 5.99 -5.18
CA VAL A 60 3.98 6.94 -4.93
C VAL A 60 3.79 7.60 -3.57
N LEU A 61 4.85 7.56 -2.78
CA LEU A 61 5.01 8.44 -1.64
C LEU A 61 5.69 9.72 -2.17
N HIS A 62 5.79 10.75 -1.34
CA HIS A 62 6.51 11.96 -1.75
C HIS A 62 7.93 11.59 -2.25
N ASN A 63 8.54 12.48 -3.04
CA ASN A 63 9.89 12.32 -3.60
C ASN A 63 10.02 11.13 -4.56
N ASP A 64 8.94 10.79 -5.25
CA ASP A 64 8.91 9.74 -6.28
C ASP A 64 9.26 8.33 -5.78
N LEU A 65 9.18 8.12 -4.48
CA LEU A 65 9.42 6.80 -3.91
C LEU A 65 8.18 5.93 -4.09
N LEU A 66 8.30 4.88 -4.91
CA LEU A 66 7.23 3.91 -5.11
C LEU A 66 7.27 2.84 -4.02
N LEU A 67 6.14 2.65 -3.37
CA LEU A 67 5.98 1.67 -2.31
C LEU A 67 5.00 0.58 -2.71
N SER A 68 5.21 -0.60 -2.13
CA SER A 68 4.28 -1.72 -2.20
C SER A 68 3.79 -1.97 -0.77
N ILE A 69 2.48 -1.91 -0.58
CA ILE A 69 1.88 -2.04 0.75
C ILE A 69 0.88 -3.18 0.74
N ILE A 70 1.01 -4.08 1.71
CA ILE A 70 0.01 -5.13 1.94
C ILE A 70 -0.95 -4.62 3.00
N PHE A 71 -2.24 -4.73 2.71
CA PHE A 71 -3.28 -4.23 3.62
C PHE A 71 -4.55 -5.06 3.50
N SER A 72 -5.41 -4.92 4.49
CA SER A 72 -6.77 -5.44 4.43
C SER A 72 -7.74 -4.31 4.77
N GLU A 73 -8.98 -4.46 4.37
CA GLU A 73 -10.03 -3.50 4.71
C GLU A 73 -10.87 -4.13 5.81
N GLU A 74 -10.78 -3.59 7.02
CA GLU A 74 -11.51 -4.13 8.16
C GLU A 74 -13.01 -3.85 8.06
N LYS A 75 -13.34 -2.66 7.60
CA LYS A 75 -14.67 -2.22 7.27
C LYS A 75 -14.55 -0.99 6.38
N GLU A 76 -15.65 -0.45 5.91
CA GLU A 76 -15.62 0.70 5.01
C GLU A 76 -14.74 1.81 5.59
N ASP A 77 -13.78 2.27 4.79
CA ASP A 77 -12.84 3.35 5.11
C ASP A 77 -11.90 3.08 6.30
N VAL A 78 -11.81 1.82 6.75
CA VAL A 78 -10.84 1.43 7.79
C VAL A 78 -9.87 0.42 7.19
N ILE A 79 -8.64 0.85 7.00
CA ILE A 79 -7.59 0.08 6.35
C ILE A 79 -6.57 -0.37 7.39
N ARG A 80 -6.32 -1.67 7.43
CA ARG A 80 -5.31 -2.25 8.29
C ARG A 80 -4.03 -2.47 7.49
N LEU A 81 -2.96 -1.81 7.90
CA LEU A 81 -1.65 -1.94 7.26
C LEU A 81 -0.92 -3.15 7.82
N ILE A 82 -0.36 -3.97 6.94
CA ILE A 82 0.26 -5.24 7.30
C ILE A 82 1.75 -5.23 7.00
N SER A 83 2.16 -4.70 5.84
CA SER A 83 3.56 -4.50 5.52
C SER A 83 3.70 -3.37 4.51
N ALA A 84 4.87 -2.76 4.48
CA ALA A 84 5.19 -1.69 3.54
C ALA A 84 6.67 -1.75 3.21
N ARG A 85 7.00 -1.68 1.94
CA ARG A 85 8.37 -1.69 1.48
C ARG A 85 8.49 -0.94 0.16
N GLU A 86 9.70 -0.70 -0.26
CA GLU A 86 9.93 -0.14 -1.59
C GLU A 86 9.44 -1.15 -2.64
N ALA A 87 8.84 -0.66 -3.71
CA ALA A 87 8.34 -1.49 -4.79
C ALA A 87 9.49 -2.18 -5.54
N THR A 88 9.24 -3.41 -5.98
CA THR A 88 10.18 -4.13 -6.83
C THR A 88 10.14 -3.54 -8.24
N LYS A 89 11.08 -3.97 -9.09
CA LYS A 89 11.12 -3.55 -10.49
C LYS A 89 9.80 -3.89 -11.20
N LYS A 90 9.28 -5.10 -10.98
CA LYS A 90 8.03 -5.54 -11.59
C LYS A 90 6.86 -4.69 -11.12
N GLU A 91 6.81 -4.38 -9.83
CA GLU A 91 5.74 -3.54 -9.29
C GLU A 91 5.81 -2.12 -9.84
N LYS A 92 7.02 -1.59 -10.02
CA LYS A 92 7.19 -0.28 -10.64
C LYS A 92 6.68 -0.27 -12.09
N GLU A 93 6.90 -1.38 -12.82
CA GLU A 93 6.38 -1.54 -14.17
C GLU A 93 4.86 -1.58 -14.17
N ASP A 94 4.25 -2.31 -13.24
CA ASP A 94 2.80 -2.38 -13.11
C ASP A 94 2.20 -1.00 -12.88
N TYR A 95 2.85 -0.20 -12.04
CA TYR A 95 2.41 1.16 -11.76
C TYR A 95 2.50 2.03 -13.01
N ARG A 96 3.62 1.95 -13.75
CA ARG A 96 3.82 2.71 -14.99
C ARG A 96 2.80 2.35 -16.04
N GLU A 97 2.53 1.05 -16.20
CA GLU A 97 1.52 0.57 -17.14
C GLU A 97 0.14 1.12 -16.83
N ASN A 98 -0.19 1.22 -15.54
CA ASN A 98 -1.46 1.76 -15.12
C ASN A 98 -1.59 3.24 -15.51
N ILE A 99 -0.53 4.02 -15.32
CA ILE A 99 -0.52 5.42 -15.72
C ILE A 99 -0.68 5.53 -17.24
N ASN A 100 0.06 4.74 -18.00
CA ASN A 100 -0.03 4.74 -19.45
C ASN A 100 -1.43 4.41 -19.93
N ARG A 101 -2.09 3.45 -19.29
CA ARG A 101 -3.45 3.07 -19.64
C ARG A 101 -4.43 4.22 -19.36
N ILE A 102 -4.27 4.89 -18.23
CA ILE A 102 -5.15 6.00 -17.84
C ILE A 102 -5.01 7.18 -18.80
N PHE A 103 -3.79 7.51 -19.20
CA PHE A 103 -3.53 8.66 -20.05
C PHE A 103 -3.50 8.33 -21.54
N GLY A 104 -3.77 7.09 -21.92
CA GLY A 104 -3.85 6.69 -23.31
C GLY A 104 -2.54 6.86 -24.05
N THR A 105 -1.43 6.49 -23.44
CA THR A 105 -0.10 6.59 -24.06
C THR A 105 -0.02 5.74 -25.30
N GLN A 106 0.52 6.30 -26.33
CA GLN A 106 0.68 5.64 -27.63
C GLN A 106 2.01 4.88 -27.72
#